data_3cfe42bdced812a00b180f821f21d1a3
#
_entry.id   3cfe42bdced812a00b180f821f21d1a3
#
_cell.length_a   1.000
_cell.length_b   1.000
_cell.length_c   1.000
_cell.angle_alpha   90.00
_cell.angle_beta   90.00
_cell.angle_gamma   90.00
#
_symmetry.space_group_name_H-M   'P 1'
#
loop_
_entity.id
_entity.type
_entity.pdbx_description
1 polymer ?
#
loop_
_entity_poly.entity_id
_entity_poly.type
_entity_poly.pdbx_seq_one_letter_code
_entity_poly.pdbx_strand_id
1 'polypeptide(L)'
;MSEQLQEQVLDRATALARVGGDLDLLKEIAALFLEEYPRELEVMRKALAAGDAYTLERSAHGLKGSVANFGAPAAVDAAFQLEQFGKTAKLDQVPVALAALERALALLHAELATIE
;
A
#
# COMPACT_ATOMS: atom_id res chain seq x y z
N MET A 1 -21.58 -15.50 8.03
CA MET A 1 -20.41 -15.55 7.36
C MET A 1 -19.50 -14.43 7.59
N SER A 2 -18.74 -14.60 8.58
CA SER A 2 -17.83 -13.53 8.97
C SER A 2 -16.79 -13.26 7.92
N GLU A 3 -16.39 -14.27 7.17
CA GLU A 3 -15.35 -14.04 6.17
C GLU A 3 -15.79 -13.11 5.07
N GLN A 4 -17.10 -12.97 4.88
CA GLN A 4 -17.57 -12.03 3.87
C GLN A 4 -17.46 -10.60 4.31
N LEU A 5 -17.33 -10.38 5.61
CA LEU A 5 -17.19 -9.05 6.15
C LEU A 5 -15.75 -8.64 6.34
N GLN A 6 -14.83 -9.57 6.14
CA GLN A 6 -13.42 -9.30 6.29
C GLN A 6 -12.86 -8.76 4.99
N GLU A 7 -12.05 -7.74 5.11
CA GLU A 7 -11.34 -7.28 3.95
C GLU A 7 -10.26 -8.26 3.59
N GLN A 8 -10.15 -8.50 2.32
CA GLN A 8 -9.03 -9.30 1.85
C GLN A 8 -7.76 -8.50 1.94
N VAL A 9 -6.75 -9.10 2.54
CA VAL A 9 -5.43 -8.48 2.58
C VAL A 9 -4.80 -8.53 1.20
N LEU A 10 -5.00 -9.63 0.50
CA LEU A 10 -4.44 -9.87 -0.81
C LEU A 10 -5.44 -10.66 -1.63
N ASP A 11 -5.72 -10.18 -2.84
CA ASP A 11 -6.57 -10.94 -3.77
C ASP A 11 -5.66 -11.62 -4.78
N ARG A 12 -5.35 -12.89 -4.54
CA ARG A 12 -4.42 -13.63 -5.38
C ARG A 12 -4.92 -13.74 -6.82
N ALA A 13 -6.21 -13.92 -7.01
CA ALA A 13 -6.76 -14.03 -8.36
C ALA A 13 -6.55 -12.74 -9.13
N THR A 14 -6.82 -11.60 -8.51
CA THR A 14 -6.60 -10.30 -9.14
C THR A 14 -5.12 -10.09 -9.42
N ALA A 15 -4.26 -10.36 -8.45
CA ALA A 15 -2.83 -10.15 -8.61
C ALA A 15 -2.28 -11.02 -9.74
N LEU A 16 -2.70 -12.28 -9.78
CA LEU A 16 -2.24 -13.19 -10.81
C LEU A 16 -2.74 -12.79 -12.19
N ALA A 17 -4.01 -12.33 -12.27
CA ALA A 17 -4.57 -11.89 -13.54
C ALA A 17 -3.80 -10.69 -14.11
N ARG A 18 -3.31 -9.81 -13.22
CA ARG A 18 -2.57 -8.63 -13.67
C ARG A 18 -1.25 -8.97 -14.34
N VAL A 19 -0.71 -10.16 -14.08
CA VAL A 19 0.52 -10.62 -14.71
C VAL A 19 0.25 -11.76 -15.69
N GLY A 20 -0.99 -11.83 -16.19
CA GLY A 20 -1.34 -12.81 -17.21
C GLY A 20 -1.28 -14.26 -16.73
N GLY A 21 -1.46 -14.49 -15.45
CA GLY A 21 -1.43 -15.82 -14.88
C GLY A 21 -0.03 -16.35 -14.61
N ASP A 22 1.00 -15.52 -14.77
CA ASP A 22 2.39 -15.93 -14.61
C ASP A 22 2.78 -15.83 -13.14
N LEU A 23 2.75 -16.96 -12.43
CA LEU A 23 3.06 -16.97 -11.01
C LEU A 23 4.49 -16.56 -10.72
N ASP A 24 5.44 -16.96 -11.55
CA ASP A 24 6.84 -16.58 -11.34
C ASP A 24 7.01 -15.07 -11.42
N LEU A 25 6.34 -14.44 -12.38
CA LEU A 25 6.39 -13.00 -12.49
C LEU A 25 5.75 -12.34 -11.28
N LEU A 26 4.63 -12.88 -10.80
CA LEU A 26 3.99 -12.35 -9.60
C LEU A 26 4.94 -12.40 -8.41
N LYS A 27 5.66 -13.51 -8.26
CA LYS A 27 6.63 -13.64 -7.16
C LYS A 27 7.74 -12.60 -7.25
N GLU A 28 8.20 -12.32 -8.48
CA GLU A 28 9.24 -11.30 -8.67
C GLU A 28 8.73 -9.91 -8.30
N ILE A 29 7.51 -9.59 -8.73
CA ILE A 29 6.93 -8.29 -8.43
C ILE A 29 6.70 -8.16 -6.93
N ALA A 30 6.24 -9.23 -6.28
CA ALA A 30 6.04 -9.22 -4.84
C ALA A 30 7.36 -8.98 -4.11
N ALA A 31 8.43 -9.65 -4.54
CA ALA A 31 9.73 -9.47 -3.90
C ALA A 31 10.23 -8.05 -4.02
N LEU A 32 10.06 -7.45 -5.20
CA LEU A 32 10.46 -6.05 -5.39
C LEU A 32 9.64 -5.12 -4.51
N PHE A 33 8.34 -5.36 -4.42
CA PHE A 33 7.48 -4.54 -3.58
C PHE A 33 7.89 -4.62 -2.11
N LEU A 34 8.20 -5.83 -1.63
CA LEU A 34 8.60 -6.01 -0.24
C LEU A 34 9.90 -5.29 0.07
N GLU A 35 10.78 -5.15 -0.93
CA GLU A 35 12.01 -4.40 -0.76
C GLU A 35 11.78 -2.90 -0.74
N GLU A 36 10.81 -2.43 -1.53
CA GLU A 36 10.69 -1.00 -1.80
C GLU A 36 9.72 -0.26 -0.90
N TYR A 37 8.65 -0.92 -0.43
CA TYR A 37 7.65 -0.16 0.31
C TYR A 37 8.15 0.45 1.62
N PRO A 38 9.09 -0.19 2.36
CA PRO A 38 9.60 0.47 3.57
C PRO A 38 10.28 1.79 3.28
N ARG A 39 10.92 1.89 2.11
CA ARG A 39 11.55 3.13 1.68
C ARG A 39 10.50 4.21 1.43
N GLU A 40 9.37 3.82 0.82
CA GLU A 40 8.29 4.77 0.60
C GLU A 40 7.69 5.26 1.91
N LEU A 41 7.55 4.36 2.89
CA LEU A 41 7.07 4.78 4.21
C LEU A 41 8.01 5.79 4.84
N GLU A 42 9.32 5.58 4.68
CA GLU A 42 10.29 6.52 5.22
C GLU A 42 10.19 7.88 4.53
N VAL A 43 10.00 7.89 3.22
CA VAL A 43 9.79 9.13 2.47
C VAL A 43 8.58 9.87 3.03
N MET A 44 7.50 9.15 3.30
CA MET A 44 6.29 9.79 3.84
C MET A 44 6.51 10.33 5.24
N ARG A 45 7.24 9.59 6.09
CA ARG A 45 7.54 10.07 7.45
C ARG A 45 8.36 11.35 7.41
N LYS A 46 9.35 11.40 6.54
CA LYS A 46 10.20 12.59 6.41
C LYS A 46 9.43 13.76 5.83
N ALA A 47 8.56 13.49 4.86
CA ALA A 47 7.72 14.53 4.29
C ALA A 47 6.79 15.12 5.33
N LEU A 48 6.20 14.28 6.17
CA LEU A 48 5.33 14.75 7.24
C LEU A 48 6.12 15.63 8.21
N ALA A 49 7.30 15.20 8.63
CA ALA A 49 8.12 15.96 9.55
C ALA A 49 8.53 17.31 8.97
N ALA A 50 8.72 17.37 7.66
CA ALA A 50 9.14 18.60 6.99
C ALA A 50 7.96 19.49 6.57
N GLY A 51 6.73 19.01 6.76
CA GLY A 51 5.55 19.73 6.29
C GLY A 51 5.44 19.75 4.78
N ASP A 52 6.00 18.74 4.11
CA ASP A 52 6.07 18.67 2.65
C ASP A 52 4.88 17.87 2.12
N ALA A 53 3.76 18.58 1.95
CA ALA A 53 2.52 17.95 1.51
C ALA A 53 2.62 17.39 0.10
N TYR A 54 3.39 18.04 -0.75
CA TYR A 54 3.51 17.60 -2.14
C TYR A 54 4.21 16.23 -2.23
N THR A 55 5.34 16.10 -1.54
CA THR A 55 6.06 14.82 -1.55
C THR A 55 5.21 13.71 -0.94
N LEU A 56 4.48 14.02 0.16
CA LEU A 56 3.59 13.06 0.77
C LEU A 56 2.53 12.58 -0.23
N GLU A 57 1.91 13.51 -0.94
CA GLU A 57 0.91 13.16 -1.94
C GLU A 57 1.48 12.26 -3.02
N ARG A 58 2.64 12.62 -3.55
CA ARG A 58 3.24 11.86 -4.65
C ARG A 58 3.65 10.45 -4.22
N SER A 59 4.22 10.33 -3.03
CA SER A 59 4.62 9.03 -2.53
C SER A 59 3.40 8.13 -2.28
N ALA A 60 2.35 8.71 -1.69
CA ALA A 60 1.13 7.94 -1.43
C ALA A 60 0.46 7.52 -2.73
N HIS A 61 0.47 8.38 -3.75
CA HIS A 61 -0.10 8.05 -5.05
C HIS A 61 0.60 6.85 -5.68
N GLY A 62 1.93 6.86 -5.67
CA GLY A 62 2.69 5.76 -6.23
C GLY A 62 2.44 4.45 -5.48
N LEU A 63 2.42 4.53 -4.15
CA LEU A 63 2.18 3.35 -3.34
C LEU A 63 0.78 2.80 -3.55
N LYS A 64 -0.21 3.68 -3.71
CA LYS A 64 -1.58 3.27 -3.99
C LYS A 64 -1.63 2.41 -5.25
N GLY A 65 -0.93 2.83 -6.30
CA GLY A 65 -0.87 2.06 -7.53
C GLY A 65 -0.22 0.70 -7.33
N SER A 66 0.86 0.65 -6.56
CA SER A 66 1.56 -0.60 -6.32
C SER A 66 0.69 -1.60 -5.56
N VAL A 67 0.01 -1.16 -4.49
CA VAL A 67 -0.80 -2.10 -3.71
C VAL A 67 -2.05 -2.53 -4.46
N ALA A 68 -2.55 -1.68 -5.37
CA ALA A 68 -3.70 -2.04 -6.18
C ALA A 68 -3.39 -3.25 -7.07
N ASN A 69 -2.14 -3.40 -7.48
CA ASN A 69 -1.73 -4.53 -8.30
C ASN A 69 -1.91 -5.87 -7.57
N PHE A 70 -1.93 -5.85 -6.27
CA PHE A 70 -2.10 -7.07 -5.48
C PHE A 70 -3.53 -7.27 -5.02
N GLY A 71 -4.45 -6.40 -5.41
CA GLY A 71 -5.82 -6.51 -4.95
C GLY A 71 -5.92 -6.39 -3.44
N ALA A 72 -5.26 -5.37 -2.88
CA ALA A 72 -5.18 -5.18 -1.44
C ALA A 72 -6.01 -3.96 -1.04
N PRO A 73 -7.33 -4.13 -0.80
CA PRO A 73 -8.22 -2.98 -0.64
C PRO A 73 -7.92 -2.11 0.57
N ALA A 74 -7.54 -2.70 1.69
CA ALA A 74 -7.26 -1.89 2.88
C ALA A 74 -6.04 -1.01 2.65
N ALA A 75 -5.01 -1.54 2.00
CA ALA A 75 -3.81 -0.77 1.70
C ALA A 75 -4.11 0.32 0.66
N VAL A 76 -4.93 0.00 -0.34
CA VAL A 76 -5.33 1.00 -1.34
C VAL A 76 -6.08 2.14 -0.67
N ASP A 77 -7.05 1.82 0.19
CA ASP A 77 -7.84 2.84 0.87
C ASP A 77 -6.97 3.75 1.74
N ALA A 78 -6.05 3.15 2.50
CA ALA A 78 -5.19 3.92 3.37
C ALA A 78 -4.25 4.82 2.57
N ALA A 79 -3.70 4.31 1.48
CA ALA A 79 -2.82 5.12 0.62
C ALA A 79 -3.61 6.25 -0.05
N PHE A 80 -4.84 5.97 -0.46
CA PHE A 80 -5.69 6.99 -1.06
C PHE A 80 -5.96 8.11 -0.07
N GLN A 81 -6.27 7.79 1.18
CA GLN A 81 -6.52 8.83 2.17
C GLN A 81 -5.28 9.70 2.39
N LEU A 82 -4.10 9.07 2.45
CA LEU A 82 -2.87 9.84 2.57
C LEU A 82 -2.66 10.75 1.38
N GLU A 83 -2.94 10.25 0.18
CA GLU A 83 -2.85 11.07 -1.02
C GLU A 83 -3.76 12.28 -0.91
N GLN A 84 -5.00 12.08 -0.45
CA GLN A 84 -5.96 13.18 -0.32
C GLN A 84 -5.52 14.19 0.73
N PHE A 85 -5.00 13.72 1.88
CA PHE A 85 -4.53 14.63 2.90
C PHE A 85 -3.31 15.43 2.43
N GLY A 86 -2.45 14.82 1.63
CA GLY A 86 -1.34 15.56 1.02
C GLY A 86 -1.84 16.60 0.04
N LYS A 87 -2.80 16.21 -0.78
CA LYS A 87 -3.36 17.12 -1.78
C LYS A 87 -4.03 18.32 -1.15
N THR A 88 -4.71 18.15 -0.02
CA THR A 88 -5.41 19.21 0.67
C THR A 88 -4.60 19.83 1.81
N ALA A 89 -3.37 19.40 1.97
CA ALA A 89 -2.45 19.89 3.01
C ALA A 89 -2.99 19.72 4.42
N LYS A 90 -3.79 18.68 4.65
CA LYS A 90 -4.32 18.38 5.97
C LYS A 90 -3.38 17.47 6.73
N LEU A 91 -2.21 17.98 7.04
CA LEU A 91 -1.13 17.16 7.59
C LEU A 91 -1.41 16.69 9.01
N ASP A 92 -2.29 17.36 9.74
CA ASP A 92 -2.69 16.91 11.07
C ASP A 92 -3.46 15.59 11.04
N GLN A 93 -4.02 15.23 9.89
CA GLN A 93 -4.74 13.97 9.73
C GLN A 93 -3.81 12.82 9.34
N VAL A 94 -2.59 13.12 8.95
CA VAL A 94 -1.69 12.13 8.36
C VAL A 94 -1.21 11.08 9.36
N PRO A 95 -0.89 11.40 10.62
CA PRO A 95 -0.38 10.36 11.52
C PRO A 95 -1.31 9.16 11.68
N VAL A 96 -2.60 9.39 11.79
CA VAL A 96 -3.57 8.29 11.92
C VAL A 96 -3.67 7.50 10.62
N ALA A 97 -3.73 8.20 9.49
CA ALA A 97 -3.81 7.54 8.19
C ALA A 97 -2.53 6.77 7.88
N LEU A 98 -1.39 7.30 8.26
CA LEU A 98 -0.11 6.62 8.04
C LEU A 98 -0.02 5.35 8.88
N ALA A 99 -0.49 5.40 10.13
CA ALA A 99 -0.51 4.21 10.98
C ALA A 99 -1.42 3.13 10.38
N ALA A 100 -2.56 3.54 9.81
CA ALA A 100 -3.45 2.59 9.15
C ALA A 100 -2.77 1.95 7.94
N LEU A 101 -2.05 2.74 7.16
CA LEU A 101 -1.31 2.21 6.02
C LEU A 101 -0.23 1.24 6.47
N GLU A 102 0.50 1.59 7.52
CA GLU A 102 1.54 0.71 8.03
C GLU A 102 0.98 -0.64 8.47
N ARG A 103 -0.18 -0.64 9.13
CA ARG A 103 -0.81 -1.88 9.52
C ARG A 103 -1.25 -2.71 8.33
N ALA A 104 -1.85 -2.05 7.33
CA ALA A 104 -2.30 -2.74 6.13
C ALA A 104 -1.12 -3.33 5.37
N LEU A 105 -0.02 -2.59 5.30
CA LEU A 105 1.17 -3.08 4.61
C LEU A 105 1.83 -4.24 5.36
N ALA A 106 1.79 -4.23 6.69
CA ALA A 106 2.34 -5.35 7.46
C ALA A 106 1.57 -6.63 7.17
N LEU A 107 0.24 -6.54 7.09
CA LEU A 107 -0.58 -7.70 6.76
C LEU A 107 -0.32 -8.17 5.34
N LEU A 108 -0.20 -7.24 4.40
CA LEU A 108 0.09 -7.57 3.02
C LEU A 108 1.47 -8.21 2.90
N HIS A 109 2.45 -7.69 3.63
CA HIS A 109 3.80 -8.24 3.66
C HIS A 109 3.77 -9.72 4.05
N ALA A 110 3.03 -10.05 5.10
CA ALA A 110 2.95 -11.43 5.56
C ALA A 110 2.36 -12.32 4.49
N GLU A 111 1.33 -11.84 3.77
CA GLU A 111 0.72 -12.63 2.70
C GLU A 111 1.65 -12.80 1.52
N LEU A 112 2.33 -11.72 1.11
CA LEU A 112 3.22 -11.77 -0.05
C LEU A 112 4.47 -12.61 0.22
N ALA A 113 4.95 -12.60 1.45
CA ALA A 113 6.14 -13.35 1.80
C ALA A 113 5.94 -14.86 1.67
N THR A 114 4.69 -15.31 1.72
CA THR A 114 4.38 -16.74 1.64
C THR A 114 3.68 -17.12 0.35
N ILE A 115 3.69 -16.23 -0.64
CA ILE A 115 2.98 -16.51 -1.89
C ILE A 115 3.70 -17.61 -2.66
N GLU A 116 2.93 -18.53 -3.22
CA GLU A 116 3.50 -19.69 -3.92
C GLU A 116 2.96 -19.85 -5.29
#